data_12b20ce999b35844b428541ab40a5830
#
_entry.id   12b20ce999b35844b428541ab40a5830
#
_cell.length_a   1.000
_cell.length_b   1.000
_cell.length_c   1.000
_cell.angle_alpha   90.00
_cell.angle_beta   90.00
_cell.angle_gamma   90.00
#
_symmetry.space_group_name_H-M   'P 1'
#
loop_
_entity.id
_entity.type
_entity.pdbx_description
1 polymer ?
#
loop_
_entity_poly.entity_id
_entity_poly.type
_entity_poly.pdbx_seq_one_letter_code
_entity_poly.pdbx_strand_id
1 'polypeptide(L)'
;MKQLKHFFHFAIIALLISLAGVSQANTFEQVLKTGTIRIGVSLFEPWAIKNKDGELDGFEIQIAKQLAKDLGAKPEFKVVEWENLIDALESKEIDVIIAGMAITPERALRINFSNPYASSGISLAACISQTEDMQSLDELNNPKVTIGAVSNTVSEKLAEQVFSKAKIKSFVKSEDAINAVLEGEIHALVESSPGPKLLAMKYPEKVDVPLSKPLLSYKTGMAVNRGEQDFLNYLNAWITARDAEGWLPAKHKYWFESLEWKKD
;
A
#
# COMPACT_ATOMS: atom_id res chain seq x y z
N MET A 1 22.80 -49.15 41.13
CA MET A 1 22.86 -48.97 39.66
C MET A 1 21.51 -48.98 38.97
N LYS A 2 20.50 -49.75 39.34
CA LYS A 2 19.18 -49.74 38.70
C LYS A 2 18.37 -48.45 38.93
N GLN A 3 18.46 -47.86 40.11
CA GLN A 3 17.73 -46.61 40.40
C GLN A 3 18.29 -45.37 39.66
N LEU A 4 19.59 -45.32 39.38
CA LEU A 4 20.20 -44.23 38.65
C LEU A 4 19.80 -44.19 37.16
N LYS A 5 19.53 -45.39 36.57
CA LYS A 5 19.05 -45.50 35.17
C LYS A 5 17.61 -44.97 35.00
N HIS A 6 16.74 -45.13 35.98
CA HIS A 6 15.37 -44.63 35.93
C HIS A 6 15.32 -43.12 36.09
N PHE A 7 16.20 -42.52 36.87
CA PHE A 7 16.31 -41.07 37.02
C PHE A 7 16.79 -40.40 35.72
N PHE A 8 17.72 -41.04 34.99
CA PHE A 8 18.21 -40.54 33.70
C PHE A 8 17.15 -40.62 32.61
N HIS A 9 16.32 -41.66 32.57
CA HIS A 9 15.24 -41.78 31.61
C HIS A 9 14.11 -40.76 31.85
N PHE A 10 13.78 -40.49 33.13
CA PHE A 10 12.79 -39.46 33.48
C PHE A 10 13.29 -38.05 33.16
N ALA A 11 14.56 -37.75 33.34
CA ALA A 11 15.16 -36.46 32.99
C ALA A 11 15.20 -36.21 31.49
N ILE A 12 15.43 -37.24 30.67
CA ILE A 12 15.42 -37.15 29.19
C ILE A 12 14.00 -36.95 28.67
N ILE A 13 12.98 -37.63 29.25
CA ILE A 13 11.57 -37.44 28.84
C ILE A 13 11.08 -36.04 29.26
N ALA A 14 11.45 -35.53 30.43
CA ALA A 14 11.12 -34.16 30.84
C ALA A 14 11.80 -33.09 29.97
N LEU A 15 13.03 -33.34 29.51
CA LEU A 15 13.75 -32.44 28.59
C LEU A 15 13.13 -32.44 27.18
N LEU A 16 12.60 -33.56 26.69
CA LEU A 16 11.92 -33.67 25.41
C LEU A 16 10.53 -33.01 25.42
N ILE A 17 9.85 -32.97 26.55
CA ILE A 17 8.58 -32.28 26.73
C ILE A 17 8.78 -30.75 26.78
N SER A 18 9.90 -30.27 27.29
CA SER A 18 10.21 -28.81 27.29
C SER A 18 10.65 -28.26 25.94
N LEU A 19 10.93 -29.12 24.94
CA LEU A 19 11.22 -28.76 23.56
C LEU A 19 9.98 -28.76 22.66
N ALA A 20 8.79 -29.10 23.20
CA ALA A 20 7.53 -28.75 22.52
C ALA A 20 7.41 -27.22 22.54
N GLY A 21 8.09 -26.58 21.61
CA GLY A 21 8.02 -25.16 21.41
C GLY A 21 6.55 -24.75 21.39
N VAL A 22 6.19 -23.79 22.20
CA VAL A 22 4.90 -23.11 22.11
C VAL A 22 4.82 -22.60 20.67
N SER A 23 4.15 -23.34 19.81
CA SER A 23 3.79 -22.86 18.48
C SER A 23 2.98 -21.59 18.72
N GLN A 24 3.64 -20.45 18.60
CA GLN A 24 2.95 -19.19 18.66
C GLN A 24 1.93 -19.25 17.54
N ALA A 25 0.62 -19.22 17.90
CA ALA A 25 -0.42 -19.22 16.90
C ALA A 25 -0.08 -18.17 15.84
N ASN A 26 -0.07 -18.57 14.56
CA ASN A 26 0.19 -17.63 13.48
C ASN A 26 -0.94 -16.58 13.44
N THR A 27 -0.69 -15.47 12.78
CA THR A 27 -1.64 -14.35 12.71
C THR A 27 -3.00 -14.80 12.17
N PHE A 28 -2.99 -15.68 11.18
CA PHE A 28 -4.22 -16.18 10.55
C PHE A 28 -5.11 -16.97 11.53
N GLU A 29 -4.53 -17.91 12.28
CA GLU A 29 -5.24 -18.66 13.33
C GLU A 29 -5.80 -17.71 14.40
N GLN A 30 -5.05 -16.67 14.73
CA GLN A 30 -5.48 -15.67 15.70
C GLN A 30 -6.70 -14.88 15.20
N VAL A 31 -6.70 -14.46 13.92
CA VAL A 31 -7.83 -13.82 13.24
C VAL A 31 -9.06 -14.71 13.26
N LEU A 32 -8.92 -15.98 12.87
CA LEU A 32 -10.03 -16.95 12.85
C LEU A 32 -10.60 -17.19 14.25
N LYS A 33 -9.75 -17.26 15.27
CA LYS A 33 -10.15 -17.49 16.66
C LYS A 33 -10.83 -16.28 17.29
N THR A 34 -10.31 -15.06 17.04
CA THR A 34 -10.84 -13.83 17.66
C THR A 34 -12.01 -13.24 16.88
N GLY A 35 -12.18 -13.62 15.62
CA GLY A 35 -13.15 -13.01 14.72
C GLY A 35 -12.86 -11.53 14.41
N THR A 36 -11.58 -11.11 14.50
CA THR A 36 -11.15 -9.72 14.24
C THR A 36 -9.88 -9.72 13.41
N ILE A 37 -9.82 -8.85 12.41
CA ILE A 37 -8.65 -8.63 11.56
C ILE A 37 -8.23 -7.16 11.59
N ARG A 38 -6.98 -6.88 11.97
CA ARG A 38 -6.41 -5.54 12.03
C ARG A 38 -5.75 -5.22 10.68
N ILE A 39 -6.28 -4.21 10.00
CA ILE A 39 -5.89 -3.90 8.62
C ILE A 39 -5.20 -2.53 8.58
N GLY A 40 -3.95 -2.52 8.17
CA GLY A 40 -3.17 -1.30 7.95
C GLY A 40 -3.51 -0.67 6.62
N VAL A 41 -3.89 0.61 6.66
CA VAL A 41 -4.19 1.45 5.50
C VAL A 41 -3.48 2.78 5.63
N SER A 42 -3.19 3.43 4.50
CA SER A 42 -2.69 4.80 4.46
C SER A 42 -3.60 5.66 3.61
N LEU A 43 -3.89 6.89 4.06
CA LEU A 43 -4.81 7.76 3.35
C LEU A 43 -4.20 8.26 2.05
N PHE A 44 -4.83 7.92 0.95
CA PHE A 44 -4.45 8.33 -0.39
C PHE A 44 -5.64 8.14 -1.35
N GLU A 45 -6.15 9.22 -1.94
CA GLU A 45 -7.32 9.21 -2.83
C GLU A 45 -6.98 8.55 -4.17
N PRO A 46 -7.78 7.64 -4.70
CA PRO A 46 -9.04 7.06 -4.20
C PRO A 46 -8.85 5.72 -3.48
N TRP A 47 -7.64 5.35 -3.10
CA TRP A 47 -7.30 4.08 -2.46
C TRP A 47 -7.94 3.96 -1.08
N ALA A 48 -7.68 4.94 -0.20
CA ALA A 48 -8.33 5.09 1.09
C ALA A 48 -8.57 6.57 1.37
N ILE A 49 -9.81 6.92 1.65
CA ILE A 49 -10.25 8.29 1.92
C ILE A 49 -11.07 8.34 3.21
N LYS A 50 -11.23 9.53 3.77
CA LYS A 50 -12.28 9.83 4.73
C LYS A 50 -13.41 10.57 3.99
N ASN A 51 -14.64 10.04 4.11
CA ASN A 51 -15.82 10.71 3.59
C ASN A 51 -16.16 11.95 4.43
N LYS A 52 -17.24 12.66 4.07
CA LYS A 52 -17.71 13.88 4.77
C LYS A 52 -18.08 13.64 6.24
N ASP A 53 -18.45 12.42 6.57
CA ASP A 53 -18.81 12.00 7.94
C ASP A 53 -17.60 11.54 8.77
N GLY A 54 -16.39 11.55 8.15
CA GLY A 54 -15.14 11.09 8.76
C GLY A 54 -14.95 9.57 8.72
N GLU A 55 -15.84 8.83 8.06
CA GLU A 55 -15.72 7.38 7.90
C GLU A 55 -14.75 7.02 6.79
N LEU A 56 -14.10 5.87 6.95
CA LEU A 56 -13.18 5.34 5.93
C LEU A 56 -13.96 4.72 4.76
N ASP A 57 -13.60 5.15 3.55
CA ASP A 57 -14.03 4.56 2.28
C ASP A 57 -12.88 4.58 1.26
N GLY A 58 -13.09 4.05 0.07
CA GLY A 58 -12.06 3.93 -0.96
C GLY A 58 -11.91 2.50 -1.46
N PHE A 59 -11.11 2.34 -2.51
CA PHE A 59 -10.88 1.03 -3.11
C PHE A 59 -10.38 0.01 -2.10
N GLU A 60 -9.32 0.34 -1.35
CA GLU A 60 -8.71 -0.54 -0.36
C GLU A 60 -9.64 -0.84 0.81
N ILE A 61 -10.42 0.14 1.21
CA ILE A 61 -11.38 -0.02 2.31
C ILE A 61 -12.49 -1.00 1.90
N GLN A 62 -12.98 -0.93 0.66
CA GLN A 62 -13.99 -1.86 0.15
C GLN A 62 -13.42 -3.27 -0.02
N ILE A 63 -12.16 -3.40 -0.51
CA ILE A 63 -11.44 -4.67 -0.56
C ILE A 63 -11.34 -5.28 0.84
N ALA A 64 -10.88 -4.50 1.81
CA ALA A 64 -10.68 -4.94 3.18
C ALA A 64 -11.99 -5.33 3.88
N LYS A 65 -13.05 -4.55 3.69
CA LYS A 65 -14.40 -4.87 4.22
C LYS A 65 -14.92 -6.20 3.65
N GLN A 66 -14.74 -6.43 2.35
CA GLN A 66 -15.19 -7.68 1.72
C GLN A 66 -14.34 -8.87 2.17
N LEU A 67 -13.01 -8.72 2.25
CA LEU A 67 -12.11 -9.76 2.76
C LEU A 67 -12.51 -10.17 4.19
N ALA A 68 -12.71 -9.20 5.08
CA ALA A 68 -13.11 -9.46 6.45
C ALA A 68 -14.46 -10.18 6.53
N LYS A 69 -15.45 -9.75 5.72
CA LYS A 69 -16.75 -10.41 5.62
C LYS A 69 -16.62 -11.87 5.20
N ASP A 70 -15.79 -12.16 4.22
CA ASP A 70 -15.59 -13.52 3.69
C ASP A 70 -14.79 -14.39 4.66
N LEU A 71 -13.95 -13.79 5.52
CA LEU A 71 -13.29 -14.45 6.66
C LEU A 71 -14.24 -14.71 7.84
N GLY A 72 -15.43 -14.12 7.86
CA GLY A 72 -16.30 -14.10 9.05
C GLY A 72 -15.71 -13.26 10.19
N ALA A 73 -14.86 -12.29 9.89
CA ALA A 73 -14.19 -11.45 10.85
C ALA A 73 -14.67 -9.99 10.78
N LYS A 74 -14.50 -9.26 11.89
CA LYS A 74 -14.73 -7.81 11.96
C LYS A 74 -13.44 -7.08 11.55
N PRO A 75 -13.48 -6.14 10.59
CA PRO A 75 -12.32 -5.36 10.23
C PRO A 75 -12.06 -4.26 11.29
N GLU A 76 -10.82 -4.14 11.73
CA GLU A 76 -10.31 -3.02 12.51
C GLU A 76 -9.26 -2.27 11.66
N PHE A 77 -9.65 -1.11 11.16
CA PHE A 77 -8.74 -0.29 10.36
C PHE A 77 -7.77 0.48 11.25
N LYS A 78 -6.49 0.38 10.92
CA LYS A 78 -5.41 1.19 11.48
C LYS A 78 -4.91 2.11 10.38
N VAL A 79 -5.21 3.41 10.51
CA VAL A 79 -4.65 4.42 9.61
C VAL A 79 -3.24 4.72 10.06
N VAL A 80 -2.28 4.42 9.20
CA VAL A 80 -0.83 4.52 9.47
C VAL A 80 -0.21 5.39 8.37
N GLU A 81 0.75 6.22 8.73
CA GLU A 81 1.54 6.94 7.73
C GLU A 81 2.27 5.92 6.83
N TRP A 82 2.35 6.23 5.54
CA TRP A 82 2.86 5.29 4.53
C TRP A 82 4.19 4.65 4.90
N GLU A 83 5.13 5.44 5.37
CA GLU A 83 6.49 4.99 5.72
C GLU A 83 6.54 3.99 6.88
N ASN A 84 5.51 3.97 7.73
CA ASN A 84 5.44 3.14 8.94
C ASN A 84 4.62 1.85 8.75
N LEU A 85 3.98 1.64 7.57
CA LEU A 85 3.09 0.48 7.34
C LEU A 85 3.80 -0.87 7.51
N ILE A 86 5.03 -1.01 6.98
CA ILE A 86 5.78 -2.27 7.07
C ILE A 86 6.24 -2.49 8.51
N ASP A 87 6.67 -1.45 9.22
CA ASP A 87 7.08 -1.55 10.62
C ASP A 87 5.90 -1.93 11.53
N ALA A 88 4.71 -1.36 11.28
CA ALA A 88 3.47 -1.73 11.99
C ALA A 88 3.07 -3.21 11.74
N LEU A 89 3.32 -3.73 10.53
CA LEU A 89 3.11 -5.14 10.23
C LEU A 89 4.12 -6.04 10.96
N GLU A 90 5.41 -5.72 10.88
CA GLU A 90 6.48 -6.49 11.53
C GLU A 90 6.34 -6.51 13.05
N SER A 91 5.90 -5.40 13.65
CA SER A 91 5.61 -5.29 15.09
C SER A 91 4.30 -5.96 15.51
N LYS A 92 3.53 -6.51 14.55
CA LYS A 92 2.22 -7.13 14.79
C LYS A 92 1.16 -6.16 15.36
N GLU A 93 1.30 -4.89 15.11
CA GLU A 93 0.26 -3.90 15.37
C GLU A 93 -0.93 -4.07 14.42
N ILE A 94 -0.65 -4.52 13.20
CA ILE A 94 -1.61 -4.90 12.16
C ILE A 94 -1.35 -6.34 11.70
N ASP A 95 -2.36 -6.99 11.14
CA ASP A 95 -2.33 -8.37 10.66
C ASP A 95 -2.04 -8.46 9.15
N VAL A 96 -2.47 -7.44 8.41
CA VAL A 96 -2.34 -7.34 6.97
C VAL A 96 -2.25 -5.88 6.53
N ILE A 97 -1.47 -5.59 5.50
CA ILE A 97 -1.49 -4.30 4.80
C ILE A 97 -2.38 -4.44 3.56
N ILE A 98 -3.40 -3.56 3.44
CA ILE A 98 -4.24 -3.40 2.25
C ILE A 98 -4.26 -1.90 1.95
N ALA A 99 -3.27 -1.42 1.16
CA ALA A 99 -2.98 0.00 1.00
C ALA A 99 -2.39 0.35 -0.38
N GLY A 100 -2.73 -0.40 -1.45
CA GLY A 100 -2.17 -0.15 -2.77
C GLY A 100 -0.66 -0.36 -2.87
N MET A 101 -0.10 -1.18 -1.97
CA MET A 101 1.35 -1.34 -1.88
C MET A 101 1.92 -2.05 -3.10
N ALA A 102 2.81 -1.37 -3.83
CA ALA A 102 3.51 -1.95 -4.96
C ALA A 102 4.36 -3.15 -4.53
N ILE A 103 4.23 -4.25 -5.25
CA ILE A 103 5.08 -5.44 -5.10
C ILE A 103 6.46 -5.09 -5.63
N THR A 104 7.46 -5.04 -4.74
CA THR A 104 8.86 -4.84 -5.13
C THR A 104 9.77 -5.86 -4.47
N PRO A 105 10.89 -6.26 -5.15
CA PRO A 105 11.85 -7.19 -4.57
C PRO A 105 12.41 -6.73 -3.22
N GLU A 106 12.62 -5.42 -3.06
CA GLU A 106 13.13 -4.83 -1.84
C GLU A 106 12.17 -4.99 -0.66
N ARG A 107 10.87 -4.69 -0.86
CA ARG A 107 9.85 -4.91 0.19
C ARG A 107 9.68 -6.39 0.51
N ALA A 108 9.80 -7.26 -0.50
CA ALA A 108 9.70 -8.71 -0.35
C ALA A 108 10.84 -9.33 0.49
N LEU A 109 11.92 -8.59 0.75
CA LEU A 109 12.94 -9.01 1.72
C LEU A 109 12.42 -8.93 3.18
N ARG A 110 11.44 -8.08 3.44
CA ARG A 110 10.88 -7.84 4.78
C ARG A 110 9.54 -8.52 5.00
N ILE A 111 8.66 -8.53 4.01
CA ILE A 111 7.27 -8.97 4.08
C ILE A 111 6.93 -9.94 2.95
N ASN A 112 5.85 -10.70 3.10
CA ASN A 112 5.31 -11.54 2.04
C ASN A 112 4.13 -10.85 1.36
N PHE A 113 4.13 -10.85 0.02
CA PHE A 113 3.04 -10.34 -0.79
C PHE A 113 2.11 -11.45 -1.28
N SER A 114 0.83 -11.17 -1.33
CA SER A 114 -0.14 -11.95 -2.08
C SER A 114 0.10 -11.87 -3.58
N ASN A 115 -0.61 -12.69 -4.36
CA ASN A 115 -0.80 -12.42 -5.77
C ASN A 115 -1.31 -10.99 -5.97
N PRO A 116 -1.03 -10.37 -7.13
CA PRO A 116 -1.56 -9.05 -7.43
C PRO A 116 -3.09 -9.04 -7.44
N TYR A 117 -3.72 -8.08 -6.77
CA TYR A 117 -5.17 -7.85 -6.83
C TYR A 117 -5.55 -6.59 -7.62
N ALA A 118 -4.59 -5.73 -7.91
CA ALA A 118 -4.77 -4.56 -8.74
C ALA A 118 -3.46 -4.14 -9.44
N SER A 119 -3.57 -3.16 -10.31
CA SER A 119 -2.44 -2.51 -10.96
C SER A 119 -2.64 -1.01 -10.97
N SER A 120 -1.54 -0.27 -10.95
CA SER A 120 -1.52 1.17 -11.08
C SER A 120 -0.33 1.61 -11.91
N GLY A 121 -0.19 2.89 -12.10
CA GLY A 121 0.95 3.51 -12.78
C GLY A 121 1.44 4.72 -12.00
N ILE A 122 2.61 5.21 -12.37
CA ILE A 122 3.16 6.45 -11.84
C ILE A 122 3.07 7.50 -12.95
N SER A 123 2.50 8.64 -12.61
CA SER A 123 2.37 9.79 -13.49
C SER A 123 2.88 11.04 -12.75
N LEU A 124 2.72 12.20 -13.35
CA LEU A 124 3.06 13.44 -12.69
C LEU A 124 1.97 14.49 -12.90
N ALA A 125 1.83 15.35 -11.90
CA ALA A 125 1.07 16.58 -11.95
C ALA A 125 2.05 17.76 -12.04
N ALA A 126 2.02 18.50 -13.13
CA ALA A 126 2.89 19.65 -13.37
C ALA A 126 2.22 20.94 -12.90
N CYS A 127 2.93 21.79 -12.16
CA CYS A 127 2.48 23.12 -11.78
C CYS A 127 2.54 24.04 -13.00
N ILE A 128 1.38 24.44 -13.54
CA ILE A 128 1.30 25.25 -14.79
C ILE A 128 2.18 26.49 -14.70
N SER A 129 2.08 27.29 -13.64
CA SER A 129 2.85 28.54 -13.50
C SER A 129 4.37 28.35 -13.42
N GLN A 130 4.85 27.12 -13.18
CA GLN A 130 6.27 26.79 -13.11
C GLN A 130 6.78 26.07 -14.38
N THR A 131 5.86 25.57 -15.21
CA THR A 131 6.21 24.69 -16.34
C THR A 131 5.62 25.15 -17.67
N GLU A 132 4.87 26.27 -17.73
CA GLU A 132 4.20 26.77 -18.93
C GLU A 132 5.16 27.06 -20.11
N ASP A 133 6.39 27.43 -19.85
CA ASP A 133 7.42 27.67 -20.86
C ASP A 133 8.15 26.40 -21.32
N MET A 134 7.94 25.25 -20.63
CA MET A 134 8.61 23.99 -20.95
C MET A 134 7.96 23.30 -22.15
N GLN A 135 8.78 22.89 -23.11
CA GLN A 135 8.32 22.25 -24.35
C GLN A 135 8.38 20.73 -24.28
N SER A 136 9.09 20.19 -23.30
CA SER A 136 9.27 18.75 -23.15
C SER A 136 9.47 18.33 -21.68
N LEU A 137 9.19 17.06 -21.40
CA LEU A 137 9.40 16.46 -20.09
C LEU A 137 10.88 16.44 -19.69
N ASP A 138 11.78 16.40 -20.66
CA ASP A 138 13.22 16.38 -20.42
C ASP A 138 13.71 17.66 -19.74
N GLU A 139 13.00 18.77 -19.91
CA GLU A 139 13.32 20.04 -19.26
C GLU A 139 13.07 20.03 -17.75
N LEU A 140 12.23 19.12 -17.27
CA LEU A 140 12.08 18.87 -15.84
C LEU A 140 13.34 18.24 -15.21
N ASN A 141 14.19 17.59 -16.00
CA ASN A 141 15.46 17.03 -15.52
C ASN A 141 16.59 18.07 -15.47
N ASN A 142 16.40 19.11 -14.68
CA ASN A 142 17.27 20.30 -14.60
C ASN A 142 17.55 20.67 -13.15
N PRO A 143 18.79 21.11 -12.78
CA PRO A 143 19.15 21.49 -11.40
C PRO A 143 18.34 22.63 -10.79
N LYS A 144 17.65 23.43 -11.62
CA LYS A 144 16.76 24.52 -11.17
C LYS A 144 15.34 24.01 -10.84
N VAL A 145 15.00 22.81 -11.29
CA VAL A 145 13.68 22.20 -11.10
C VAL A 145 13.63 21.45 -9.78
N THR A 146 12.50 21.53 -9.11
CA THR A 146 12.18 20.74 -7.91
C THR A 146 11.02 19.82 -8.23
N ILE A 147 11.22 18.53 -8.05
CA ILE A 147 10.21 17.47 -8.22
C ILE A 147 9.82 16.96 -6.82
N GLY A 148 8.53 16.92 -6.53
CA GLY A 148 8.00 16.35 -5.28
C GLY A 148 7.60 14.91 -5.42
N ALA A 149 7.74 14.15 -4.34
CA ALA A 149 7.17 12.80 -4.20
C ALA A 149 6.96 12.47 -2.72
N VAL A 150 6.09 11.51 -2.43
CA VAL A 150 5.93 11.00 -1.06
C VAL A 150 7.07 10.04 -0.73
N SER A 151 7.66 10.20 0.46
CA SER A 151 8.81 9.41 0.92
C SER A 151 8.54 7.91 0.97
N ASN A 152 9.57 7.11 0.72
CA ASN A 152 9.52 5.63 0.73
C ASN A 152 8.51 5.01 -0.25
N THR A 153 8.08 5.77 -1.27
CA THR A 153 7.22 5.26 -2.35
C THR A 153 8.02 4.84 -3.58
N VAL A 154 7.38 4.06 -4.45
CA VAL A 154 7.92 3.78 -5.80
C VAL A 154 7.95 5.04 -6.67
N SER A 155 7.10 6.03 -6.39
CA SER A 155 7.07 7.33 -7.07
C SER A 155 8.33 8.14 -6.78
N GLU A 156 8.77 8.19 -5.53
CA GLU A 156 10.01 8.86 -5.14
C GLU A 156 11.22 8.23 -5.83
N LYS A 157 11.38 6.91 -5.75
CA LYS A 157 12.48 6.19 -6.42
C LYS A 157 12.49 6.43 -7.93
N LEU A 158 11.31 6.43 -8.55
CA LEU A 158 11.21 6.72 -9.98
C LEU A 158 11.58 8.17 -10.28
N ALA A 159 11.14 9.14 -9.46
CA ALA A 159 11.50 10.54 -9.62
C ALA A 159 13.03 10.74 -9.55
N GLU A 160 13.71 10.11 -8.59
CA GLU A 160 15.17 10.13 -8.47
C GLU A 160 15.88 9.57 -9.71
N GLN A 161 15.34 8.51 -10.29
CA GLN A 161 15.90 7.85 -11.49
C GLN A 161 15.67 8.68 -12.76
N VAL A 162 14.45 9.13 -12.99
CA VAL A 162 14.05 9.84 -14.21
C VAL A 162 14.58 11.28 -14.22
N PHE A 163 14.47 11.96 -13.07
CA PHE A 163 14.86 13.37 -12.92
C PHE A 163 16.16 13.52 -12.13
N SER A 164 17.18 12.75 -12.49
CA SER A 164 18.44 12.63 -11.74
C SER A 164 19.22 13.93 -11.58
N LYS A 165 18.94 14.97 -12.39
CA LYS A 165 19.55 16.30 -12.27
C LYS A 165 18.67 17.28 -11.49
N ALA A 166 17.38 17.01 -11.34
CA ALA A 166 16.47 17.85 -10.58
C ALA A 166 16.66 17.68 -9.07
N LYS A 167 16.14 18.62 -8.31
CA LYS A 167 16.06 18.49 -6.84
C LYS A 167 14.84 17.65 -6.49
N ILE A 168 15.02 16.56 -5.78
CA ILE A 168 13.88 15.78 -5.27
C ILE A 168 13.53 16.28 -3.86
N LYS A 169 12.27 16.70 -3.67
CA LYS A 169 11.70 17.11 -2.37
C LYS A 169 10.76 16.01 -1.91
N SER A 170 11.16 15.28 -0.87
CA SER A 170 10.37 14.21 -0.26
C SER A 170 9.39 14.78 0.76
N PHE A 171 8.18 14.25 0.77
CA PHE A 171 7.11 14.61 1.70
C PHE A 171 6.65 13.38 2.47
N VAL A 172 6.38 13.51 3.76
CA VAL A 172 5.84 12.43 4.57
C VAL A 172 4.36 12.18 4.25
N LYS A 173 3.60 13.26 4.03
CA LYS A 173 2.16 13.20 3.72
C LYS A 173 1.89 13.59 2.27
N SER A 174 0.98 12.86 1.63
CA SER A 174 0.51 13.19 0.28
C SER A 174 -0.15 14.57 0.22
N GLU A 175 -0.89 14.98 1.25
CA GLU A 175 -1.52 16.29 1.32
C GLU A 175 -0.50 17.44 1.24
N ASP A 176 0.64 17.32 1.93
CA ASP A 176 1.71 18.33 1.90
C ASP A 176 2.35 18.42 0.50
N ALA A 177 2.53 17.27 -0.17
CA ALA A 177 3.05 17.22 -1.53
C ALA A 177 2.08 17.85 -2.55
N ILE A 178 0.78 17.59 -2.39
CA ILE A 178 -0.29 18.18 -3.19
C ILE A 178 -0.32 19.71 -3.00
N ASN A 179 -0.29 20.19 -1.77
CA ASN A 179 -0.28 21.61 -1.49
C ASN A 179 0.95 22.29 -2.11
N ALA A 180 2.11 21.65 -2.02
CA ALA A 180 3.35 22.20 -2.58
C ALA A 180 3.29 22.39 -4.12
N VAL A 181 2.66 21.49 -4.87
CA VAL A 181 2.49 21.66 -6.32
C VAL A 181 1.43 22.71 -6.64
N LEU A 182 0.35 22.79 -5.86
CA LEU A 182 -0.71 23.78 -6.04
C LEU A 182 -0.26 25.23 -5.74
N GLU A 183 0.70 25.37 -4.83
CA GLU A 183 1.26 26.66 -4.41
C GLU A 183 2.51 27.06 -5.21
N GLY A 184 2.97 26.21 -6.14
CA GLY A 184 4.15 26.45 -6.98
C GLY A 184 5.49 26.33 -6.23
N GLU A 185 5.51 25.69 -5.06
CA GLU A 185 6.76 25.39 -4.33
C GLU A 185 7.59 24.31 -5.03
N ILE A 186 6.93 23.44 -5.80
CA ILE A 186 7.55 22.40 -6.64
C ILE A 186 7.02 22.52 -8.08
N HIS A 187 7.85 22.14 -9.04
CA HIS A 187 7.51 22.23 -10.47
C HIS A 187 6.57 21.08 -10.89
N ALA A 188 6.74 19.91 -10.31
CA ALA A 188 5.87 18.77 -10.55
C ALA A 188 5.85 17.82 -9.34
N LEU A 189 4.72 17.14 -9.16
CA LEU A 189 4.51 16.06 -8.20
C LEU A 189 4.46 14.73 -8.95
N VAL A 190 5.38 13.82 -8.65
CA VAL A 190 5.37 12.42 -9.15
C VAL A 190 4.59 11.56 -8.18
N GLU A 191 3.50 10.96 -8.66
CA GLU A 191 2.55 10.27 -7.81
C GLU A 191 1.84 9.11 -8.56
N SER A 192 1.23 8.21 -7.79
CA SER A 192 0.46 7.09 -8.33
C SER A 192 -0.82 7.55 -9.03
N SER A 193 -1.13 6.94 -10.17
CA SER A 193 -2.41 7.14 -10.84
C SER A 193 -3.56 6.62 -9.96
N PRO A 194 -4.72 7.28 -9.98
CA PRO A 194 -5.11 8.40 -10.82
C PRO A 194 -4.85 9.78 -10.18
N GLY A 195 -4.11 9.87 -9.06
CA GLY A 195 -3.90 11.08 -8.27
C GLY A 195 -3.61 12.34 -9.12
N PRO A 196 -2.59 12.35 -10.00
CA PRO A 196 -2.31 13.49 -10.86
C PRO A 196 -3.50 13.94 -11.70
N LYS A 197 -4.23 12.99 -12.31
CA LYS A 197 -5.43 13.27 -13.09
C LYS A 197 -6.56 13.87 -12.25
N LEU A 198 -6.77 13.33 -11.04
CA LEU A 198 -7.79 13.83 -10.13
C LEU A 198 -7.47 15.26 -9.68
N LEU A 199 -6.19 15.54 -9.45
CA LEU A 199 -5.71 16.86 -9.06
C LEU A 199 -5.91 17.88 -10.19
N ALA A 200 -5.53 17.54 -11.42
CA ALA A 200 -5.75 18.40 -12.59
C ALA A 200 -7.24 18.63 -12.87
N MET A 201 -8.11 17.63 -12.65
CA MET A 201 -9.57 17.82 -12.77
C MET A 201 -10.13 18.77 -11.72
N LYS A 202 -9.56 18.78 -10.51
CA LYS A 202 -10.02 19.62 -9.39
C LYS A 202 -9.47 21.06 -9.50
N TYR A 203 -8.26 21.22 -10.04
CA TYR A 203 -7.55 22.50 -10.13
C TYR A 203 -6.97 22.70 -11.54
N PRO A 204 -7.81 22.75 -12.59
CA PRO A 204 -7.36 22.77 -13.98
C PRO A 204 -6.57 24.02 -14.36
N GLU A 205 -6.70 25.10 -13.59
CA GLU A 205 -5.95 26.34 -13.78
C GLU A 205 -4.56 26.35 -13.09
N LYS A 206 -4.30 25.35 -12.22
CA LYS A 206 -3.04 25.27 -11.48
C LYS A 206 -2.16 24.12 -11.91
N VAL A 207 -2.77 23.02 -12.32
CA VAL A 207 -2.07 21.76 -12.55
C VAL A 207 -2.56 21.10 -13.83
N ASP A 208 -1.63 20.58 -14.61
CA ASP A 208 -1.91 19.70 -15.74
C ASP A 208 -1.20 18.34 -15.61
N VAL A 209 -1.55 17.40 -16.49
CA VAL A 209 -0.92 16.09 -16.62
C VAL A 209 -0.34 15.97 -18.01
N PRO A 210 0.95 16.31 -18.23
CA PRO A 210 1.55 16.35 -19.54
C PRO A 210 1.80 14.95 -20.16
N LEU A 211 1.48 13.89 -19.41
CA LEU A 211 1.70 12.51 -19.81
C LEU A 211 0.43 11.83 -20.30
N SER A 212 0.45 11.30 -21.52
CA SER A 212 -0.63 10.44 -22.05
C SER A 212 -0.57 9.00 -21.53
N LYS A 213 0.58 8.55 -21.03
CA LYS A 213 0.82 7.21 -20.45
C LYS A 213 1.63 7.35 -19.18
N PRO A 214 1.47 6.42 -18.21
CA PRO A 214 2.29 6.41 -17.01
C PRO A 214 3.79 6.26 -17.33
N LEU A 215 4.63 6.88 -16.51
CA LEU A 215 6.09 6.70 -16.55
C LEU A 215 6.49 5.26 -16.21
N LEU A 216 5.73 4.63 -15.31
CA LEU A 216 5.93 3.26 -14.88
C LEU A 216 4.57 2.65 -14.53
N SER A 217 4.38 1.34 -14.82
CA SER A 217 3.25 0.56 -14.33
C SER A 217 3.73 -0.46 -13.29
N TYR A 218 2.92 -0.71 -12.27
CA TYR A 218 3.23 -1.68 -11.23
C TYR A 218 1.99 -2.45 -10.78
N LYS A 219 2.23 -3.57 -10.08
CA LYS A 219 1.19 -4.40 -9.47
C LYS A 219 1.15 -4.17 -7.97
N THR A 220 -0.04 -4.20 -7.39
CA THR A 220 -0.24 -4.08 -5.94
C THR A 220 -0.61 -5.42 -5.33
N GLY A 221 -0.09 -5.70 -4.14
CA GLY A 221 -0.37 -6.90 -3.37
C GLY A 221 -0.76 -6.57 -1.94
N MET A 222 -1.56 -7.43 -1.33
CA MET A 222 -1.74 -7.43 0.12
C MET A 222 -0.46 -7.96 0.75
N ALA A 223 -0.07 -7.41 1.92
CA ALA A 223 1.14 -7.85 2.56
C ALA A 223 0.88 -8.41 3.97
N VAL A 224 1.55 -9.52 4.27
CA VAL A 224 1.54 -10.18 5.58
C VAL A 224 2.95 -10.37 6.09
N ASN A 225 3.11 -10.65 7.38
CA ASN A 225 4.41 -10.96 7.96
C ASN A 225 5.04 -12.20 7.31
N ARG A 226 6.36 -12.26 7.37
CA ARG A 226 7.09 -13.46 6.93
C ARG A 226 6.70 -14.66 7.78
N GLY A 227 6.55 -15.82 7.14
CA GLY A 227 6.14 -17.06 7.80
C GLY A 227 4.63 -17.26 7.88
N GLU A 228 3.80 -16.29 7.51
CA GLU A 228 2.33 -16.39 7.51
C GLU A 228 1.80 -17.10 6.24
N GLN A 229 2.29 -18.32 5.97
CA GLN A 229 2.01 -19.01 4.69
C GLN A 229 0.53 -19.36 4.52
N ASP A 230 -0.16 -19.77 5.58
CA ASP A 230 -1.57 -20.13 5.50
C ASP A 230 -2.44 -18.90 5.23
N PHE A 231 -2.10 -17.77 5.84
CA PHE A 231 -2.77 -16.52 5.56
C PHE A 231 -2.53 -16.09 4.10
N LEU A 232 -1.30 -16.19 3.63
CA LEU A 232 -0.95 -15.89 2.24
C LEU A 232 -1.71 -16.79 1.24
N ASN A 233 -1.82 -18.07 1.53
CA ASN A 233 -2.59 -19.02 0.72
C ASN A 233 -4.07 -18.65 0.67
N TYR A 234 -4.66 -18.26 1.80
CA TYR A 234 -6.04 -17.78 1.85
C TYR A 234 -6.23 -16.52 1.01
N LEU A 235 -5.36 -15.52 1.18
CA LEU A 235 -5.41 -14.27 0.41
C LEU A 235 -5.33 -14.53 -1.10
N ASN A 236 -4.45 -15.45 -1.53
CA ASN A 236 -4.28 -15.79 -2.93
C ASN A 236 -5.53 -16.51 -3.49
N ALA A 237 -6.12 -17.42 -2.73
CA ALA A 237 -7.37 -18.09 -3.10
C ALA A 237 -8.53 -17.09 -3.18
N TRP A 238 -8.62 -16.17 -2.21
CA TRP A 238 -9.62 -15.11 -2.18
C TRP A 238 -9.50 -14.17 -3.39
N ILE A 239 -8.30 -13.71 -3.72
CA ILE A 239 -8.04 -12.86 -4.89
C ILE A 239 -8.49 -13.59 -6.16
N THR A 240 -8.09 -14.86 -6.32
CA THR A 240 -8.47 -15.67 -7.49
C THR A 240 -9.98 -15.78 -7.65
N ALA A 241 -10.70 -16.02 -6.55
CA ALA A 241 -12.16 -16.11 -6.57
C ALA A 241 -12.82 -14.78 -6.93
N ARG A 242 -12.41 -13.67 -6.27
CA ARG A 242 -13.00 -12.35 -6.50
C ARG A 242 -12.67 -11.76 -7.88
N ASP A 243 -11.52 -12.13 -8.45
CA ASP A 243 -11.16 -11.77 -9.82
C ASP A 243 -12.02 -12.55 -10.85
N ALA A 244 -12.14 -13.86 -10.68
CA ALA A 244 -12.94 -14.72 -11.56
C ALA A 244 -14.44 -14.36 -11.57
N GLU A 245 -14.98 -13.87 -10.46
CA GLU A 245 -16.34 -13.34 -10.36
C GLU A 245 -16.50 -11.94 -10.97
N GLY A 246 -15.41 -11.28 -11.38
CA GLY A 246 -15.42 -9.92 -11.89
C GLY A 246 -15.61 -8.86 -10.82
N TRP A 247 -15.60 -9.23 -9.53
CA TRP A 247 -15.80 -8.27 -8.43
C TRP A 247 -14.62 -7.30 -8.29
N LEU A 248 -13.38 -7.80 -8.31
CA LEU A 248 -12.17 -6.97 -8.27
C LEU A 248 -12.09 -6.01 -9.45
N PRO A 249 -12.24 -6.45 -10.72
CA PRO A 249 -12.28 -5.56 -11.88
C PRO A 249 -13.38 -4.50 -11.79
N ALA A 250 -14.57 -4.85 -11.34
CA ALA A 250 -15.68 -3.90 -11.18
C ALA A 250 -15.36 -2.82 -10.16
N LYS A 251 -14.75 -3.19 -9.01
CA LYS A 251 -14.32 -2.22 -7.99
C LYS A 251 -13.20 -1.32 -8.50
N HIS A 252 -12.22 -1.90 -9.21
CA HIS A 252 -11.16 -1.10 -9.83
C HIS A 252 -11.74 -0.08 -10.82
N LYS A 253 -12.62 -0.51 -11.72
CA LYS A 253 -13.28 0.38 -12.68
C LYS A 253 -14.06 1.51 -11.99
N TYR A 254 -14.83 1.20 -10.95
CA TYR A 254 -15.61 2.18 -10.19
C TYR A 254 -14.72 3.28 -9.59
N TRP A 255 -13.61 2.90 -8.94
CA TRP A 255 -12.76 3.84 -8.23
C TRP A 255 -11.75 4.60 -9.12
N PHE A 256 -11.21 3.95 -10.17
CA PHE A 256 -10.09 4.51 -10.93
C PHE A 256 -10.46 5.00 -12.33
N GLU A 257 -11.55 4.52 -12.92
CA GLU A 257 -11.91 4.84 -14.31
C GLU A 257 -13.19 5.66 -14.42
N SER A 258 -14.31 5.19 -13.80
CA SER A 258 -15.62 5.85 -13.94
C SER A 258 -15.74 7.11 -13.12
N LEU A 259 -15.00 7.21 -12.01
CA LEU A 259 -15.07 8.31 -11.03
C LEU A 259 -16.49 8.58 -10.50
N GLU A 260 -17.36 7.57 -10.53
CA GLU A 260 -18.77 7.69 -10.08
C GLU A 260 -18.86 8.05 -8.60
N TRP A 261 -17.91 7.55 -7.79
CA TRP A 261 -17.80 7.84 -6.36
C TRP A 261 -17.60 9.33 -6.02
N LYS A 262 -17.22 10.17 -6.99
CA LYS A 262 -17.10 11.63 -6.80
C LYS A 262 -18.43 12.37 -6.90
N LYS A 263 -19.48 11.69 -7.38
CA LYS A 263 -20.80 12.30 -7.57
C LYS A 263 -21.68 12.22 -6.32
N ASP A 264 -21.30 11.31 -5.40
CA ASP A 264 -21.97 11.10 -4.10
C ASP A 264 -21.27 11.94 -3.01
#